data_7af0074b4fdb20446189d615b2c3a891
#
_entry.id   7af0074b4fdb20446189d615b2c3a891
#
_cell.length_a   1.000
_cell.length_b   1.000
_cell.length_c   1.000
_cell.angle_alpha   90.00
_cell.angle_beta   90.00
_cell.angle_gamma   90.00
#
_symmetry.space_group_name_H-M   'P 1'
#
loop_
_entity.id
_entity.type
_entity.pdbx_description
1 polymer ?
#
loop_
_entity_poly.entity_id
_entity_poly.type
_entity_poly.pdbx_seq_one_letter_code
_entity_poly.pdbx_strand_id
1 'polypeptide(L)'
;GAMRINNFILNSLTQLLPQFTVFHQTGPTEEKVVIQTSQALVADKNLLERYFVKGTMDAETMSALFEAASLVITRAGSTTLFEIALHGTPAIVIPIPEDISHDQRTNAYAYARSGAATVMEEGNLTPYLLTSEIQSIMGDPVRYEAMSRAARTFATPQAATQIAQVLIGIAQEHGSI
;
A
#
# COMPACT_ATOMS: atom_id res chain seq x y z
N GLY A 1 4.33 -4.58 13.88
CA GLY A 1 3.87 -3.46 13.03
C GLY A 1 2.64 -3.77 12.18
N ALA A 2 2.48 -5.01 11.66
CA ALA A 2 1.34 -5.35 10.79
C ALA A 2 0.05 -5.67 11.55
N MET A 3 0.12 -6.14 12.79
CA MET A 3 -1.05 -6.58 13.56
C MET A 3 -2.21 -5.57 13.62
N ARG A 4 -1.91 -4.28 13.80
CA ARG A 4 -2.97 -3.26 13.85
C ARG A 4 -3.68 -3.10 12.52
N ILE A 5 -2.94 -3.04 11.40
CA ILE A 5 -3.57 -2.99 10.07
C ILE A 5 -4.37 -4.27 9.80
N ASN A 6 -3.80 -5.44 10.12
CA ASN A 6 -4.50 -6.72 9.97
C ASN A 6 -5.86 -6.69 10.69
N ASN A 7 -5.90 -6.19 11.93
CA ASN A 7 -7.14 -6.07 12.70
C ASN A 7 -8.12 -5.06 12.09
N PHE A 8 -7.65 -3.93 11.56
CA PHE A 8 -8.52 -2.98 10.87
C PHE A 8 -9.14 -3.57 9.60
N ILE A 9 -8.35 -4.28 8.81
CA ILE A 9 -8.86 -4.97 7.61
C ILE A 9 -9.89 -6.03 8.01
N LEU A 10 -9.57 -6.90 8.98
CA LEU A 10 -10.47 -7.94 9.48
C LEU A 10 -11.83 -7.36 9.92
N ASN A 11 -11.82 -6.30 10.70
CA ASN A 11 -13.04 -5.65 11.18
C ASN A 11 -13.82 -4.89 10.09
N SER A 12 -13.20 -4.67 8.93
CA SER A 12 -13.81 -4.02 7.77
C SER A 12 -14.35 -5.02 6.73
N LEU A 13 -14.03 -6.31 6.83
CA LEU A 13 -14.32 -7.31 5.79
C LEU A 13 -15.82 -7.40 5.43
N THR A 14 -16.71 -7.34 6.41
CA THR A 14 -18.16 -7.40 6.17
C THR A 14 -18.67 -6.22 5.33
N GLN A 15 -17.96 -5.09 5.33
CA GLN A 15 -18.29 -3.91 4.53
C GLN A 15 -17.55 -3.92 3.18
N LEU A 16 -16.36 -4.49 3.12
CA LEU A 16 -15.52 -4.50 1.92
C LEU A 16 -15.89 -5.62 0.95
N LEU A 17 -16.04 -6.85 1.43
CA LEU A 17 -16.21 -8.02 0.57
C LEU A 17 -17.46 -8.02 -0.30
N PRO A 18 -18.58 -7.37 0.05
CA PRO A 18 -19.70 -7.23 -0.88
C PRO A 18 -19.36 -6.49 -2.18
N GLN A 19 -18.38 -5.58 -2.14
CA GLN A 19 -18.03 -4.70 -3.25
C GLN A 19 -16.66 -5.00 -3.84
N PHE A 20 -15.71 -5.50 -3.05
CA PHE A 20 -14.30 -5.64 -3.43
C PHE A 20 -13.78 -7.06 -3.24
N THR A 21 -12.77 -7.41 -4.03
CA THR A 21 -11.89 -8.53 -3.78
C THR A 21 -10.67 -8.02 -3.03
N VAL A 22 -10.29 -8.67 -1.94
CA VAL A 22 -9.22 -8.22 -1.04
C VAL A 22 -8.09 -9.23 -1.03
N PHE A 23 -6.88 -8.78 -1.40
CA PHE A 23 -5.63 -9.51 -1.22
C PHE A 23 -4.91 -8.93 0.00
N HIS A 24 -4.63 -9.77 0.99
CA HIS A 24 -4.09 -9.33 2.27
C HIS A 24 -2.78 -10.05 2.59
N GLN A 25 -1.68 -9.30 2.60
CA GLN A 25 -0.40 -9.77 3.10
C GLN A 25 -0.28 -9.46 4.59
N THR A 26 -0.27 -10.49 5.43
CA THR A 26 -0.41 -10.35 6.89
C THR A 26 0.90 -10.35 7.67
N GLY A 27 1.99 -10.75 7.01
CA GLY A 27 3.22 -11.17 7.68
C GLY A 27 3.20 -12.68 8.00
N PRO A 28 4.37 -13.30 8.10
CA PRO A 28 4.49 -14.78 8.14
C PRO A 28 3.88 -15.42 9.39
N THR A 29 3.84 -14.70 10.50
CA THR A 29 3.32 -15.23 11.79
C THR A 29 1.81 -15.11 11.92
N GLU A 30 1.17 -14.19 11.20
CA GLU A 30 -0.24 -13.83 11.42
C GLU A 30 -1.21 -14.54 10.45
N GLU A 31 -0.72 -15.17 9.39
CA GLU A 31 -1.55 -15.75 8.32
C GLU A 31 -2.66 -16.66 8.85
N LYS A 32 -2.29 -17.63 9.69
CA LYS A 32 -3.26 -18.61 10.24
C LYS A 32 -4.31 -17.94 11.12
N VAL A 33 -3.89 -17.00 11.96
CA VAL A 33 -4.79 -16.28 12.87
C VAL A 33 -5.75 -15.42 12.07
N VAL A 34 -5.28 -14.71 11.06
CA VAL A 34 -6.09 -13.86 10.18
C VAL A 34 -7.12 -14.70 9.40
N ILE A 35 -6.74 -15.86 8.86
CA ILE A 35 -7.67 -16.78 8.18
C ILE A 35 -8.76 -17.24 9.15
N GLN A 36 -8.41 -17.73 10.34
CA GLN A 36 -9.38 -18.21 11.33
C GLN A 36 -10.33 -17.09 11.78
N THR A 37 -9.79 -15.92 12.04
CA THR A 37 -10.57 -14.75 12.47
C THR A 37 -11.53 -14.29 11.38
N SER A 38 -11.09 -14.24 10.13
CA SER A 38 -11.97 -13.87 9.01
C SER A 38 -13.15 -14.81 8.85
N GLN A 39 -12.91 -16.13 9.01
CA GLN A 39 -13.96 -17.16 8.97
C GLN A 39 -14.99 -17.04 10.10
N ALA A 40 -14.57 -16.51 11.26
CA ALA A 40 -15.47 -16.23 12.39
C ALA A 40 -16.25 -14.91 12.21
N LEU A 41 -15.64 -13.90 11.63
CA LEU A 41 -16.26 -12.57 11.46
C LEU A 41 -17.23 -12.50 10.28
N VAL A 42 -16.94 -13.21 9.19
CA VAL A 42 -17.76 -13.18 7.96
C VAL A 42 -18.67 -14.40 7.92
N ALA A 43 -19.95 -14.16 8.21
CA ALA A 43 -20.96 -15.24 8.27
C ALA A 43 -21.26 -15.84 6.89
N ASP A 44 -21.29 -15.00 5.84
CA ASP A 44 -21.53 -15.46 4.47
C ASP A 44 -20.23 -16.04 3.86
N LYS A 45 -20.24 -17.36 3.69
CA LYS A 45 -19.10 -18.10 3.13
C LYS A 45 -18.77 -17.70 1.68
N ASN A 46 -19.75 -17.29 0.88
CA ASN A 46 -19.52 -16.85 -0.50
C ASN A 46 -18.69 -15.56 -0.56
N LEU A 47 -18.84 -14.69 0.44
CA LEU A 47 -18.01 -13.48 0.53
C LEU A 47 -16.55 -13.79 0.83
N LEU A 48 -16.27 -14.87 1.58
CA LEU A 48 -14.89 -15.29 1.87
C LEU A 48 -14.12 -15.75 0.63
N GLU A 49 -14.79 -16.15 -0.45
CA GLU A 49 -14.14 -16.48 -1.72
C GLU A 49 -13.47 -15.25 -2.38
N ARG A 50 -13.81 -14.05 -1.91
CA ARG A 50 -13.23 -12.77 -2.36
C ARG A 50 -12.11 -12.26 -1.43
N TYR A 51 -11.71 -13.07 -0.44
CA TYR A 51 -10.66 -12.70 0.52
C TYR A 51 -9.47 -13.66 0.44
N PHE A 52 -8.35 -13.15 -0.07
CA PHE A 52 -7.13 -13.91 -0.27
C PHE A 52 -6.08 -13.48 0.74
N VAL A 53 -5.64 -14.40 1.59
CA VAL A 53 -4.69 -14.15 2.68
C VAL A 53 -3.38 -14.86 2.38
N LYS A 54 -2.26 -14.15 2.53
CA LYS A 54 -0.90 -14.70 2.48
C LYS A 54 -0.02 -14.07 3.55
N GLY A 55 0.84 -14.88 4.17
CA GLY A 55 1.81 -14.40 5.15
C GLY A 55 2.87 -13.53 4.49
N THR A 56 3.51 -14.05 3.46
CA THR A 56 4.50 -13.34 2.64
C THR A 56 4.30 -13.67 1.17
N MET A 57 4.67 -12.74 0.31
CA MET A 57 4.66 -12.91 -1.14
C MET A 57 6.05 -12.55 -1.67
N ASP A 58 6.49 -13.20 -2.74
CA ASP A 58 7.70 -12.82 -3.45
C ASP A 58 7.52 -11.53 -4.27
N ALA A 59 8.63 -10.98 -4.75
CA ALA A 59 8.62 -9.71 -5.47
C ALA A 59 7.81 -9.77 -6.78
N GLU A 60 7.82 -10.90 -7.48
CA GLU A 60 7.08 -11.09 -8.73
C GLU A 60 5.57 -11.08 -8.47
N THR A 61 5.11 -11.85 -7.47
CA THR A 61 3.72 -11.87 -7.03
C THR A 61 3.26 -10.49 -6.56
N MET A 62 4.09 -9.78 -5.78
CA MET A 62 3.76 -8.44 -5.30
C MET A 62 3.63 -7.44 -6.45
N SER A 63 4.55 -7.48 -7.43
CA SER A 63 4.48 -6.61 -8.61
C SER A 63 3.20 -6.86 -9.42
N ALA A 64 2.85 -8.13 -9.66
CA ALA A 64 1.61 -8.49 -10.35
C ALA A 64 0.36 -8.03 -9.59
N LEU A 65 0.38 -8.11 -8.26
CA LEU A 65 -0.73 -7.61 -7.44
C LEU A 65 -0.84 -6.08 -7.49
N PHE A 66 0.27 -5.34 -7.47
CA PHE A 66 0.22 -3.88 -7.61
C PHE A 66 -0.30 -3.45 -8.99
N GLU A 67 0.04 -4.19 -10.04
CA GLU A 67 -0.50 -3.96 -11.39
C GLU A 67 -2.01 -4.24 -11.46
N ALA A 68 -2.48 -5.31 -10.83
CA ALA A 68 -3.88 -5.71 -10.84
C ALA A 68 -4.77 -4.91 -9.85
N ALA A 69 -4.16 -4.32 -8.82
CA ALA A 69 -4.90 -3.63 -7.77
C ALA A 69 -5.48 -2.31 -8.25
N SER A 70 -6.73 -2.05 -7.89
CA SER A 70 -7.34 -0.73 -8.09
C SER A 70 -6.99 0.24 -6.96
N LEU A 71 -6.67 -0.25 -5.77
CA LEU A 71 -6.28 0.56 -4.61
C LEU A 71 -5.36 -0.27 -3.72
N VAL A 72 -4.32 0.35 -3.18
CA VAL A 72 -3.41 -0.30 -2.22
C VAL A 72 -3.51 0.38 -0.86
N ILE A 73 -3.61 -0.45 0.19
CA ILE A 73 -3.53 0.00 1.58
C ILE A 73 -2.22 -0.52 2.16
N THR A 74 -1.36 0.37 2.62
CA THR A 74 0.00 -0.02 3.02
C THR A 74 0.57 0.84 4.15
N ARG A 75 1.66 0.36 4.76
CA ARG A 75 2.60 1.17 5.54
C ARG A 75 3.41 2.06 4.60
N ALA A 76 4.10 3.06 5.15
CA ALA A 76 4.88 4.03 4.39
C ALA A 76 6.34 3.62 4.18
N GLY A 77 6.62 2.35 3.91
CA GLY A 77 7.95 1.92 3.48
C GLY A 77 8.30 2.50 2.12
N SER A 78 9.46 3.15 1.98
CA SER A 78 9.85 3.85 0.76
C SER A 78 9.84 2.95 -0.48
N THR A 79 10.40 1.74 -0.38
CA THR A 79 10.41 0.77 -1.48
C THR A 79 9.00 0.47 -1.97
N THR A 80 8.09 0.13 -1.06
CA THR A 80 6.69 -0.19 -1.42
C THR A 80 5.98 0.99 -2.05
N LEU A 81 6.20 2.22 -1.56
CA LEU A 81 5.59 3.42 -2.16
C LEU A 81 6.07 3.66 -3.59
N PHE A 82 7.37 3.44 -3.88
CA PHE A 82 7.89 3.53 -5.23
C PHE A 82 7.37 2.43 -6.14
N GLU A 83 7.24 1.19 -5.66
CA GLU A 83 6.66 0.08 -6.41
C GLU A 83 5.21 0.37 -6.79
N ILE A 84 4.37 0.81 -5.85
CA ILE A 84 2.99 1.21 -6.11
C ILE A 84 2.93 2.37 -7.12
N ALA A 85 3.81 3.35 -6.98
CA ALA A 85 3.89 4.51 -7.87
C ALA A 85 4.22 4.12 -9.31
N LEU A 86 5.09 3.14 -9.54
CA LEU A 86 5.44 2.63 -10.87
C LEU A 86 4.21 2.08 -11.61
N HIS A 87 3.28 1.44 -10.90
CA HIS A 87 2.03 0.93 -11.47
C HIS A 87 0.95 2.01 -11.60
N GLY A 88 1.15 3.18 -10.99
CA GLY A 88 0.17 4.26 -11.00
C GLY A 88 -1.08 3.94 -10.18
N THR A 89 -0.94 3.11 -9.15
CA THR A 89 -2.07 2.68 -8.32
C THR A 89 -2.28 3.68 -7.18
N PRO A 90 -3.51 4.22 -7.00
CA PRO A 90 -3.86 5.03 -5.84
C PRO A 90 -3.62 4.29 -4.53
N ALA A 91 -3.24 5.01 -3.47
CA ALA A 91 -2.95 4.38 -2.19
C ALA A 91 -3.60 5.08 -0.99
N ILE A 92 -3.95 4.28 0.03
CA ILE A 92 -4.18 4.74 1.40
C ILE A 92 -2.95 4.32 2.21
N VAL A 93 -2.24 5.30 2.74
CA VAL A 93 -1.00 5.06 3.48
C VAL A 93 -1.26 5.24 4.98
N ILE A 94 -0.97 4.21 5.75
CA ILE A 94 -1.13 4.18 7.20
C ILE A 94 0.28 4.08 7.81
N PRO A 95 0.94 5.21 8.12
CA PRO A 95 2.29 5.18 8.66
C PRO A 95 2.32 4.52 10.03
N ILE A 96 3.47 3.94 10.39
CA ILE A 96 3.75 3.57 11.77
C ILE A 96 3.81 4.85 12.59
N PRO A 97 3.27 4.88 13.84
CA PRO A 97 3.34 6.05 14.71
C PRO A 97 4.76 6.60 14.84
N GLU A 98 4.87 7.92 14.96
CA GLU A 98 6.15 8.66 14.92
C GLU A 98 7.13 8.25 16.01
N ASP A 99 6.63 7.90 17.19
CA ASP A 99 7.40 7.39 18.33
C ASP A 99 8.08 6.04 18.05
N ILE A 100 7.61 5.31 17.03
CA ILE A 100 8.16 4.02 16.60
C ILE A 100 9.02 4.19 15.34
N SER A 101 8.59 5.01 14.37
CA SER A 101 9.29 5.20 13.10
C SER A 101 9.02 6.58 12.49
N HIS A 102 9.92 7.52 12.75
CA HIS A 102 9.86 8.88 12.21
C HIS A 102 9.85 8.91 10.66
N ASP A 103 10.67 8.09 10.04
CA ASP A 103 10.83 8.08 8.58
C ASP A 103 9.56 7.70 7.84
N GLN A 104 8.77 6.75 8.38
CA GLN A 104 7.53 6.34 7.72
C GLN A 104 6.49 7.45 7.66
N ARG A 105 6.38 8.27 8.69
CA ARG A 105 5.48 9.41 8.67
C ARG A 105 5.91 10.43 7.61
N THR A 106 7.20 10.74 7.55
CA THR A 106 7.77 11.62 6.53
C THR A 106 7.50 11.11 5.12
N ASN A 107 7.72 9.82 4.86
CA ASN A 107 7.46 9.18 3.58
C ASN A 107 5.97 9.23 3.20
N ALA A 108 5.07 8.94 4.15
CA ALA A 108 3.63 8.98 3.91
C ALA A 108 3.16 10.36 3.45
N TYR A 109 3.57 11.40 4.16
CA TYR A 109 3.18 12.77 3.82
C TYR A 109 3.88 13.29 2.56
N ALA A 110 5.10 12.85 2.27
CA ALA A 110 5.76 13.18 1.00
C ALA A 110 4.99 12.60 -0.19
N TYR A 111 4.58 11.33 -0.09
CA TYR A 111 3.79 10.66 -1.12
C TYR A 111 2.38 11.25 -1.26
N ALA A 112 1.72 11.56 -0.15
CA ALA A 112 0.40 12.21 -0.18
C ALA A 112 0.43 13.62 -0.78
N ARG A 113 1.49 14.41 -0.53
CA ARG A 113 1.65 15.75 -1.14
C ARG A 113 1.79 15.69 -2.66
N SER A 114 2.23 14.58 -3.25
CA SER A 114 2.20 14.40 -4.70
C SER A 114 0.78 14.26 -5.26
N GLY A 115 -0.21 13.97 -4.40
CA GLY A 115 -1.57 13.68 -4.79
C GLY A 115 -1.87 12.19 -5.04
N ALA A 116 -0.86 11.32 -4.91
CA ALA A 116 -0.99 9.88 -5.21
C ALA A 116 -1.65 9.05 -4.10
N ALA A 117 -1.71 9.59 -2.88
CA ALA A 117 -2.20 8.86 -1.72
C ALA A 117 -2.97 9.75 -0.74
N THR A 118 -3.80 9.10 0.08
CA THR A 118 -4.34 9.65 1.31
C THR A 118 -3.60 9.06 2.50
N VAL A 119 -3.26 9.90 3.49
CA VAL A 119 -2.69 9.42 4.76
C VAL A 119 -3.79 9.26 5.80
N MET A 120 -3.82 8.11 6.45
CA MET A 120 -4.66 7.84 7.61
C MET A 120 -3.77 7.49 8.81
N GLU A 121 -3.73 8.37 9.80
CA GLU A 121 -2.96 8.12 11.03
C GLU A 121 -3.57 6.96 11.81
N GLU A 122 -2.73 6.00 12.23
CA GLU A 122 -3.16 4.79 12.91
C GLU A 122 -4.00 5.06 14.17
N GLY A 123 -3.68 6.13 14.92
CA GLY A 123 -4.40 6.51 16.14
C GLY A 123 -5.85 6.96 15.91
N ASN A 124 -6.17 7.41 14.68
CA ASN A 124 -7.49 7.90 14.30
C ASN A 124 -8.26 6.89 13.43
N LEU A 125 -7.63 5.78 13.09
CA LEU A 125 -8.19 4.80 12.16
C LEU A 125 -9.30 3.99 12.82
N THR A 126 -10.45 3.95 12.15
CA THR A 126 -11.57 3.06 12.47
C THR A 126 -12.00 2.29 11.21
N PRO A 127 -12.64 1.11 11.33
CA PRO A 127 -13.17 0.38 10.17
C PRO A 127 -14.09 1.25 9.30
N TYR A 128 -14.92 2.09 9.92
CA TYR A 128 -15.82 3.01 9.20
C TYR A 128 -15.05 4.05 8.40
N LEU A 129 -14.04 4.71 8.98
CA LEU A 129 -13.24 5.71 8.27
C LEU A 129 -12.46 5.08 7.11
N LEU A 130 -11.90 3.88 7.32
CA LEU A 130 -11.18 3.17 6.26
C LEU A 130 -12.12 2.83 5.09
N THR A 131 -13.27 2.24 5.37
CA THR A 131 -14.24 1.86 4.31
C THR A 131 -14.81 3.08 3.61
N SER A 132 -15.09 4.16 4.34
CA SER A 132 -15.55 5.43 3.76
C SER A 132 -14.51 6.04 2.82
N GLU A 133 -13.24 6.02 3.18
CA GLU A 133 -12.16 6.54 2.32
C GLU A 133 -11.97 5.68 1.07
N ILE A 134 -12.01 4.34 1.21
CA ILE A 134 -11.98 3.43 0.06
C ILE A 134 -13.13 3.74 -0.90
N GLN A 135 -14.35 3.87 -0.39
CA GLN A 135 -15.53 4.17 -1.21
C GLN A 135 -15.44 5.55 -1.85
N SER A 136 -14.89 6.54 -1.16
CA SER A 136 -14.69 7.90 -1.68
C SER A 136 -13.69 7.94 -2.84
N ILE A 137 -12.61 7.15 -2.76
CA ILE A 137 -11.64 7.05 -3.87
C ILE A 137 -12.22 6.25 -5.03
N MET A 138 -12.79 5.08 -4.74
CA MET A 138 -13.26 4.15 -5.76
C MET A 138 -14.56 4.61 -6.44
N GLY A 139 -15.38 5.40 -5.75
CA GLY A 139 -16.64 5.94 -6.24
C GLY A 139 -16.53 7.26 -7.02
N ASP A 140 -15.37 7.91 -7.00
CA ASP A 140 -15.11 9.15 -7.74
C ASP A 140 -14.04 8.93 -8.83
N PRO A 141 -14.46 8.71 -10.10
CA PRO A 141 -13.52 8.48 -11.20
C PRO A 141 -12.54 9.64 -11.42
N VAL A 142 -12.96 10.89 -11.17
CA VAL A 142 -12.09 12.06 -11.35
C VAL A 142 -10.98 12.07 -10.31
N ARG A 143 -11.32 11.81 -9.04
CA ARG A 143 -10.38 11.67 -7.95
C ARG A 143 -9.43 10.50 -8.19
N TYR A 144 -9.96 9.34 -8.55
CA TYR A 144 -9.19 8.14 -8.84
C TYR A 144 -8.13 8.40 -9.92
N GLU A 145 -8.55 8.94 -11.08
CA GLU A 145 -7.64 9.24 -12.18
C GLU A 145 -6.60 10.31 -11.82
N ALA A 146 -6.96 11.30 -11.02
CA ALA A 146 -6.01 12.29 -10.52
C ALA A 146 -4.93 11.64 -9.64
N MET A 147 -5.32 10.75 -8.72
CA MET A 147 -4.40 10.01 -7.86
C MET A 147 -3.50 9.07 -8.68
N SER A 148 -4.06 8.36 -9.64
CA SER A 148 -3.30 7.47 -10.52
C SER A 148 -2.24 8.22 -11.34
N ARG A 149 -2.58 9.36 -11.94
CA ARG A 149 -1.61 10.20 -12.65
C ARG A 149 -0.52 10.74 -11.72
N ALA A 150 -0.89 11.18 -10.54
CA ALA A 150 0.04 11.65 -9.53
C ALA A 150 1.04 10.57 -9.10
N ALA A 151 0.58 9.32 -8.92
CA ALA A 151 1.43 8.17 -8.63
C ALA A 151 2.47 7.96 -9.74
N ARG A 152 2.03 7.90 -11.01
CA ARG A 152 2.96 7.75 -12.16
C ARG A 152 3.97 8.88 -12.26
N THR A 153 3.58 10.10 -11.92
CA THR A 153 4.47 11.27 -11.92
C THR A 153 5.49 11.20 -10.79
N PHE A 154 5.11 10.65 -9.65
CA PHE A 154 6.01 10.44 -8.50
C PHE A 154 7.06 9.36 -8.78
N ALA A 155 6.72 8.37 -9.58
CA ALA A 155 7.62 7.27 -9.93
C ALA A 155 8.85 7.79 -10.70
N THR A 156 10.01 7.21 -10.40
CA THR A 156 11.27 7.50 -11.11
C THR A 156 11.83 6.18 -11.68
N PRO A 157 11.27 5.67 -12.80
CA PRO A 157 11.66 4.36 -13.35
C PRO A 157 13.15 4.24 -13.70
N GLN A 158 13.78 5.36 -13.99
CA GLN A 158 15.20 5.42 -14.41
C GLN A 158 16.17 5.75 -13.27
N ALA A 159 15.70 5.77 -12.00
CA ALA A 159 16.52 6.18 -10.86
C ALA A 159 17.84 5.39 -10.76
N ALA A 160 17.80 4.07 -10.90
CA ALA A 160 18.99 3.22 -10.85
C ALA A 160 20.01 3.58 -11.96
N THR A 161 19.52 3.82 -13.19
CA THR A 161 20.37 4.24 -14.32
C THR A 161 20.99 5.61 -14.10
N GLN A 162 20.20 6.56 -13.59
CA GLN A 162 20.72 7.91 -13.29
C GLN A 162 21.77 7.87 -12.19
N ILE A 163 21.56 7.11 -11.12
CA ILE A 163 22.55 6.93 -10.05
C ILE A 163 23.82 6.29 -10.60
N ALA A 164 23.71 5.24 -11.41
CA ALA A 164 24.87 4.59 -12.03
C ALA A 164 25.66 5.56 -12.92
N GLN A 165 24.99 6.39 -13.72
CA GLN A 165 25.63 7.41 -14.54
C GLN A 165 26.40 8.45 -13.71
N VAL A 166 25.82 8.93 -12.62
CA VAL A 166 26.49 9.86 -11.69
C VAL A 166 27.73 9.22 -11.07
N LEU A 167 27.62 7.96 -10.60
CA LEU A 167 28.75 7.24 -10.00
C LEU A 167 29.90 7.02 -11.01
N ILE A 168 29.56 6.64 -12.25
CA ILE A 168 30.55 6.50 -13.34
C ILE A 168 31.25 7.84 -13.62
N GLY A 169 30.49 8.94 -13.70
CA GLY A 169 31.06 10.26 -13.90
C GLY A 169 32.05 10.66 -12.81
N ILE A 170 31.68 10.47 -11.54
CA ILE A 170 32.56 10.72 -10.39
C ILE A 170 33.84 9.87 -10.47
N ALA A 171 33.71 8.57 -10.79
CA ALA A 171 34.85 7.67 -10.89
C ALA A 171 35.81 8.08 -12.03
N GLN A 172 35.29 8.55 -13.16
CA GLN A 172 36.11 9.04 -14.30
C GLN A 172 36.84 10.35 -13.98
N GLU A 173 36.18 11.27 -13.25
CA GLU A 173 36.81 12.52 -12.82
C GLU A 173 37.95 12.28 -11.81
N HIS A 174 37.82 11.28 -10.94
CA HIS A 174 38.85 10.97 -9.92
C HIS A 174 39.86 9.90 -10.38
N GLY A 175 39.63 9.22 -11.49
CA GLY A 175 40.53 8.21 -12.06
C GLY A 175 41.50 8.74 -13.09
N SER A 176 41.51 10.06 -13.33
CA SER A 176 42.44 10.73 -14.27
C SER A 176 43.62 11.40 -13.52
N ILE A 177 44.23 10.66 -12.56
CA ILE A 177 45.51 11.04 -11.93
C ILE A 177 46.59 10.05 -12.36
#